data_182ea55c3c9d349065ffb8dc8a11a1ac
#
_entry.id   182ea55c3c9d349065ffb8dc8a11a1ac
#
_cell.length_a   1.000
_cell.length_b   1.000
_cell.length_c   1.000
_cell.angle_alpha   90.00
_cell.angle_beta   90.00
_cell.angle_gamma   90.00
#
_symmetry.space_group_name_H-M   'P 1'
#
loop_
_entity.id
_entity.type
_entity.pdbx_description
1 polymer ?
#
loop_
_entity_poly.entity_id
_entity_poly.type
_entity_poly.pdbx_seq_one_letter_code
_entity_poly.pdbx_strand_id
1 'polypeptide(L)'
;MREYNTKQDNDGDTHTISQLVEHIESMGIEKSADVVFRNHQRTSSRNGILKADAVLRFARILQKYGIETLADITAKGIPYKAEEEILRIPGQRSGLSLRYFYMLSGDDSQAKPDRHVLRFLKEHTGCDYTIQQAQDVLRNTVEFLKGKYPHLTVRLLDYLIWDYMAHRRKNKMAKQYHKLVRDRIPEIIEADG
;
A
#
# COMPACT_ATOMS: atom_id res chain seq x y z
N MET A 1 -12.64 2.06 5.08
CA MET A 1 -13.06 1.30 3.87
C MET A 1 -14.00 0.13 4.16
N ARG A 2 -13.86 -0.62 5.27
CA ARG A 2 -14.73 -1.80 5.52
C ARG A 2 -16.23 -1.49 5.70
N GLU A 3 -16.63 -0.30 6.16
CA GLU A 3 -18.04 0.00 6.42
C GLU A 3 -18.78 0.68 5.26
N TYR A 4 -18.07 1.20 4.25
CA TYR A 4 -18.70 1.72 3.03
C TYR A 4 -19.37 0.58 2.24
N ASN A 5 -18.75 -0.62 2.24
CA ASN A 5 -19.25 -1.80 1.53
C ASN A 5 -20.28 -2.64 2.31
N THR A 6 -20.50 -2.41 3.61
CA THR A 6 -21.40 -3.25 4.41
C THR A 6 -22.88 -2.83 4.39
N LYS A 7 -23.22 -1.73 3.73
CA LYS A 7 -24.60 -1.20 3.67
C LYS A 7 -25.24 -1.20 2.29
N GLN A 8 -24.57 -1.70 1.27
CA GLN A 8 -25.16 -1.86 -0.06
C GLN A 8 -25.13 -3.34 -0.46
N ASP A 9 -26.28 -3.81 -0.93
CA ASP A 9 -26.52 -5.19 -1.32
C ASP A 9 -25.39 -5.74 -2.23
N ASN A 10 -25.11 -7.03 -2.07
CA ASN A 10 -24.10 -7.87 -2.70
C ASN A 10 -24.22 -7.99 -4.24
N ASP A 11 -24.46 -6.91 -4.93
CA ASP A 11 -24.31 -6.87 -6.39
C ASP A 11 -22.93 -6.26 -6.69
N GLY A 12 -22.00 -7.11 -7.10
CA GLY A 12 -20.56 -6.90 -7.15
C GLY A 12 -20.13 -5.48 -7.51
N ASP A 13 -19.08 -5.04 -6.89
CA ASP A 13 -18.45 -3.72 -6.84
C ASP A 13 -18.61 -2.88 -8.15
N THR A 14 -19.78 -2.30 -8.34
CA THR A 14 -20.19 -1.56 -9.55
C THR A 14 -20.04 -0.04 -9.42
N HIS A 15 -19.55 0.45 -8.29
CA HIS A 15 -19.37 1.89 -8.08
C HIS A 15 -18.25 2.44 -8.95
N THR A 16 -18.62 3.42 -9.78
CA THR A 16 -17.67 4.12 -10.65
C THR A 16 -16.96 5.24 -9.90
N ILE A 17 -15.84 5.68 -10.44
CA ILE A 17 -15.12 6.87 -9.97
C ILE A 17 -16.03 8.11 -10.03
N SER A 18 -16.82 8.25 -11.09
CA SER A 18 -17.80 9.34 -11.24
C SER A 18 -18.83 9.37 -10.11
N GLN A 19 -19.37 8.23 -9.72
CA GLN A 19 -20.30 8.12 -8.59
C GLN A 19 -19.64 8.49 -7.25
N LEU A 20 -18.38 8.10 -7.04
CA LEU A 20 -17.62 8.49 -5.86
C LEU A 20 -17.39 10.01 -5.81
N VAL A 21 -17.02 10.62 -6.94
CA VAL A 21 -16.83 12.08 -7.06
C VAL A 21 -18.13 12.81 -6.72
N GLU A 22 -19.24 12.45 -7.37
CA GLU A 22 -20.55 13.05 -7.14
C GLU A 22 -20.98 12.92 -5.67
N HIS A 23 -20.79 11.75 -5.07
CA HIS A 23 -21.13 11.50 -3.67
C HIS A 23 -20.37 12.42 -2.72
N ILE A 24 -19.04 12.53 -2.89
CA ILE A 24 -18.21 13.40 -2.04
C ILE A 24 -18.55 14.87 -2.28
N GLU A 25 -18.79 15.30 -3.52
CA GLU A 25 -19.14 16.68 -3.85
C GLU A 25 -20.50 17.10 -3.28
N SER A 26 -21.51 16.24 -3.37
CA SER A 26 -22.85 16.49 -2.84
C SER A 26 -22.85 16.62 -1.30
N MET A 27 -22.01 15.84 -0.64
CA MET A 27 -21.90 15.83 0.83
C MET A 27 -20.97 16.91 1.38
N GLY A 28 -19.94 17.26 0.60
CA GLY A 28 -18.83 18.11 1.02
C GLY A 28 -17.71 17.33 1.73
N ILE A 29 -16.49 17.88 1.66
CA ILE A 29 -15.26 17.18 2.11
C ILE A 29 -15.28 16.87 3.62
N GLU A 30 -15.64 17.85 4.46
CA GLU A 30 -15.66 17.67 5.92
C GLU A 30 -16.66 16.58 6.33
N LYS A 31 -17.89 16.64 5.82
CA LYS A 31 -18.91 15.63 6.11
C LYS A 31 -18.53 14.27 5.56
N SER A 32 -17.87 14.20 4.40
CA SER A 32 -17.34 12.95 3.85
C SER A 32 -16.24 12.39 4.74
N ALA A 33 -15.36 13.23 5.31
CA ALA A 33 -14.36 12.80 6.26
C ALA A 33 -14.98 12.19 7.52
N ASP A 34 -16.09 12.78 8.01
CA ASP A 34 -16.82 12.30 9.18
C ASP A 34 -17.57 10.99 8.92
N VAL A 35 -18.43 10.99 7.92
CA VAL A 35 -19.47 9.98 7.75
C VAL A 35 -19.00 8.81 6.89
N VAL A 36 -18.31 9.12 5.77
CA VAL A 36 -17.88 8.11 4.79
C VAL A 36 -16.55 7.50 5.19
N PHE A 37 -15.55 8.34 5.41
CA PHE A 37 -14.19 7.86 5.65
C PHE A 37 -13.89 7.64 7.14
N ARG A 38 -14.63 8.27 8.06
CA ARG A 38 -14.38 8.30 9.51
C ARG A 38 -12.90 8.59 9.80
N ASN A 39 -12.35 9.56 9.08
CA ASN A 39 -10.92 9.82 9.07
C ASN A 39 -10.64 11.29 8.79
N HIS A 40 -10.20 12.02 9.82
CA HIS A 40 -9.79 13.42 9.77
C HIS A 40 -8.29 13.61 9.59
N GLN A 41 -7.54 12.54 9.32
CA GLN A 41 -6.11 12.65 9.11
C GLN A 41 -5.80 13.48 7.86
N ARG A 42 -4.71 14.23 7.96
CA ARG A 42 -4.14 14.94 6.82
C ARG A 42 -3.12 14.08 6.09
N THR A 43 -2.87 14.41 4.84
CA THR A 43 -1.89 13.73 3.98
C THR A 43 -0.45 13.92 4.45
N SER A 44 -0.16 15.02 5.15
CA SER A 44 1.13 15.28 5.81
C SER A 44 0.95 16.21 7.00
N SER A 45 1.92 16.24 7.91
CA SER A 45 1.93 17.14 9.07
C SER A 45 2.16 18.61 8.71
N ARG A 46 2.79 18.89 7.56
CA ARG A 46 3.03 20.23 7.05
C ARG A 46 2.29 20.43 5.74
N ASN A 47 1.41 21.41 5.67
CA ASN A 47 0.65 21.78 4.46
C ASN A 47 -0.16 20.64 3.83
N GLY A 48 -0.44 19.55 4.60
CA GLY A 48 -1.29 18.48 4.15
C GLY A 48 -2.76 18.89 4.13
N ILE A 49 -3.52 18.31 3.20
CA ILE A 49 -4.98 18.42 3.10
C ILE A 49 -5.63 17.22 3.81
N LEU A 50 -6.94 17.29 4.08
CA LEU A 50 -7.69 16.12 4.56
C LEU A 50 -7.52 14.96 3.59
N LYS A 51 -7.42 13.74 4.11
CA LYS A 51 -7.36 12.55 3.25
C LYS A 51 -8.60 12.42 2.37
N ALA A 52 -9.77 12.85 2.84
CA ALA A 52 -11.00 12.90 2.05
C ALA A 52 -10.86 13.84 0.84
N ASP A 53 -10.25 15.03 1.00
CA ASP A 53 -9.95 15.95 -0.11
C ASP A 53 -8.93 15.34 -1.07
N ALA A 54 -7.93 14.65 -0.56
CA ALA A 54 -6.95 13.96 -1.42
C ALA A 54 -7.59 12.85 -2.25
N VAL A 55 -8.53 12.10 -1.67
CA VAL A 55 -9.31 11.06 -2.38
C VAL A 55 -10.15 11.70 -3.49
N LEU A 56 -10.86 12.79 -3.20
CA LEU A 56 -11.66 13.51 -4.22
C LEU A 56 -10.78 13.99 -5.39
N ARG A 57 -9.64 14.63 -5.10
CA ARG A 57 -8.71 15.10 -6.14
C ARG A 57 -8.14 13.95 -6.97
N PHE A 58 -7.78 12.87 -6.33
CA PHE A 58 -7.30 11.65 -7.00
C PHE A 58 -8.39 11.08 -7.92
N ALA A 59 -9.61 10.93 -7.42
CA ALA A 59 -10.75 10.44 -8.19
C ALA A 59 -11.06 11.33 -9.40
N ARG A 60 -11.06 12.66 -9.24
CA ARG A 60 -11.25 13.61 -10.35
C ARG A 60 -10.17 13.48 -11.44
N ILE A 61 -8.92 13.21 -11.04
CA ILE A 61 -7.84 12.96 -12.02
C ILE A 61 -8.12 11.66 -12.77
N LEU A 62 -8.48 10.58 -12.10
CA LEU A 62 -8.85 9.33 -12.78
C LEU A 62 -10.01 9.52 -13.74
N GLN A 63 -11.09 10.19 -13.30
CA GLN A 63 -12.25 10.54 -14.13
C GLN A 63 -11.85 11.34 -15.38
N LYS A 64 -11.01 12.37 -15.22
CA LYS A 64 -10.48 13.20 -16.33
C LYS A 64 -9.80 12.35 -17.41
N TYR A 65 -9.17 11.26 -17.02
CA TYR A 65 -8.47 10.34 -17.94
C TYR A 65 -9.30 9.13 -18.34
N GLY A 66 -10.63 9.14 -18.07
CA GLY A 66 -11.55 8.08 -18.50
C GLY A 66 -11.36 6.76 -17.77
N ILE A 67 -10.87 6.80 -16.52
CA ILE A 67 -10.73 5.64 -15.65
C ILE A 67 -11.90 5.67 -14.67
N GLU A 68 -12.85 4.76 -14.82
CA GLU A 68 -14.07 4.68 -14.04
C GLU A 68 -14.11 3.47 -13.10
N THR A 69 -13.38 2.40 -13.44
CA THR A 69 -13.41 1.13 -12.72
C THR A 69 -12.01 0.53 -12.54
N LEU A 70 -11.89 -0.47 -11.69
CA LEU A 70 -10.66 -1.28 -11.57
C LEU A 70 -10.32 -2.00 -12.88
N ALA A 71 -11.34 -2.39 -13.66
CA ALA A 71 -11.15 -3.02 -14.96
C ALA A 71 -10.45 -2.08 -15.96
N ASP A 72 -10.75 -0.77 -15.92
CA ASP A 72 -10.06 0.22 -16.75
C ASP A 72 -8.56 0.30 -16.41
N ILE A 73 -8.22 0.24 -15.10
CA ILE A 73 -6.82 0.26 -14.65
C ILE A 73 -6.10 -1.00 -15.12
N THR A 74 -6.74 -2.16 -15.01
CA THR A 74 -6.15 -3.44 -15.45
C THR A 74 -5.95 -3.48 -16.96
N ALA A 75 -6.90 -2.93 -17.73
CA ALA A 75 -6.87 -2.97 -19.19
C ALA A 75 -5.92 -1.92 -19.81
N LYS A 76 -5.84 -0.72 -19.24
CA LYS A 76 -5.19 0.44 -19.87
C LYS A 76 -4.03 1.01 -19.04
N GLY A 77 -3.96 0.67 -17.73
CA GLY A 77 -3.10 1.35 -16.77
C GLY A 77 -3.56 2.78 -16.48
N ILE A 78 -2.82 3.46 -15.61
CA ILE A 78 -2.98 4.90 -15.38
C ILE A 78 -2.00 5.63 -16.31
N PRO A 79 -2.45 6.56 -17.17
CA PRO A 79 -1.56 7.32 -18.04
C PRO A 79 -0.51 8.11 -17.23
N TYR A 80 0.71 8.17 -17.73
CA TYR A 80 1.81 8.89 -17.07
C TYR A 80 1.45 10.32 -16.66
N LYS A 81 0.72 11.06 -17.50
CA LYS A 81 0.24 12.42 -17.17
C LYS A 81 -0.71 12.43 -15.97
N ALA A 82 -1.55 11.41 -15.82
CA ALA A 82 -2.42 11.28 -14.66
C ALA A 82 -1.60 11.00 -13.39
N GLU A 83 -0.59 10.15 -13.46
CA GLU A 83 0.33 9.90 -12.34
C GLU A 83 1.04 11.19 -11.91
N GLU A 84 1.55 11.99 -12.86
CA GLU A 84 2.17 13.28 -12.56
C GLU A 84 1.21 14.22 -11.84
N GLU A 85 -0.05 14.31 -12.27
CA GLU A 85 -1.08 15.13 -11.62
C GLU A 85 -1.38 14.62 -10.20
N ILE A 86 -1.48 13.30 -10.01
CA ILE A 86 -1.67 12.67 -8.71
C ILE A 86 -0.52 13.00 -7.76
N LEU A 87 0.73 12.94 -8.21
CA LEU A 87 1.90 13.28 -7.41
C LEU A 87 1.96 14.76 -6.99
N ARG A 88 1.23 15.66 -7.68
CA ARG A 88 1.09 17.07 -7.31
C ARG A 88 0.06 17.32 -6.22
N ILE A 89 -0.78 16.35 -5.89
CA ILE A 89 -1.72 16.47 -4.75
C ILE A 89 -0.90 16.65 -3.46
N PRO A 90 -1.24 17.63 -2.59
CA PRO A 90 -0.49 17.87 -1.37
C PRO A 90 -0.32 16.61 -0.52
N GLY A 91 0.93 16.27 -0.20
CA GLY A 91 1.31 15.07 0.56
C GLY A 91 1.43 13.78 -0.26
N GLN A 92 1.25 13.80 -1.60
CA GLN A 92 1.38 12.63 -2.47
C GLN A 92 2.71 12.54 -3.23
N ARG A 93 3.59 13.53 -3.08
CA ARG A 93 4.84 13.66 -3.84
C ARG A 93 5.78 12.43 -3.75
N SER A 94 5.71 11.66 -2.67
CA SER A 94 6.51 10.45 -2.51
C SER A 94 6.08 9.29 -3.42
N GLY A 95 4.89 9.35 -4.02
CA GLY A 95 4.30 8.27 -4.79
C GLY A 95 3.81 7.08 -3.98
N LEU A 96 3.94 7.11 -2.64
CA LEU A 96 3.60 5.97 -1.78
C LEU A 96 2.12 5.58 -1.88
N SER A 97 1.22 6.57 -1.92
CA SER A 97 -0.22 6.31 -2.05
C SER A 97 -0.60 5.80 -3.44
N LEU A 98 0.06 6.29 -4.49
CA LEU A 98 -0.15 5.81 -5.86
C LEU A 98 0.28 4.33 -5.98
N ARG A 99 1.44 3.96 -5.44
CA ARG A 99 1.89 2.56 -5.40
C ARG A 99 0.91 1.68 -4.63
N TYR A 100 0.43 2.17 -3.48
CA TYR A 100 -0.57 1.44 -2.70
C TYR A 100 -1.89 1.27 -3.47
N PHE A 101 -2.27 2.27 -4.25
CA PHE A 101 -3.44 2.18 -5.13
C PHE A 101 -3.25 1.08 -6.19
N TYR A 102 -2.10 1.01 -6.85
CA TYR A 102 -1.78 -0.09 -7.79
C TYR A 102 -1.83 -1.47 -7.11
N MET A 103 -1.29 -1.59 -5.89
CA MET A 103 -1.39 -2.83 -5.13
C MET A 103 -2.85 -3.24 -4.88
N LEU A 104 -3.71 -2.28 -4.54
CA LEU A 104 -5.14 -2.52 -4.32
C LEU A 104 -5.89 -2.84 -5.61
N SER A 105 -5.41 -2.33 -6.75
CA SER A 105 -5.97 -2.65 -8.09
C SER A 105 -5.47 -3.99 -8.64
N GLY A 106 -4.67 -4.75 -7.89
CA GLY A 106 -4.24 -6.09 -8.27
C GLY A 106 -2.84 -6.17 -8.86
N ASP A 107 -2.04 -5.10 -8.87
CA ASP A 107 -0.65 -5.16 -9.28
C ASP A 107 0.24 -5.76 -8.17
N ASP A 108 0.52 -7.04 -8.31
CA ASP A 108 1.36 -7.82 -7.40
C ASP A 108 2.86 -7.48 -7.50
N SER A 109 3.27 -6.69 -8.49
CA SER A 109 4.64 -6.21 -8.66
C SER A 109 4.99 -5.00 -7.81
N GLN A 110 4.00 -4.38 -7.18
CA GLN A 110 4.16 -3.18 -6.35
C GLN A 110 4.32 -3.53 -4.88
N ALA A 111 5.07 -2.67 -4.18
CA ALA A 111 5.13 -2.64 -2.72
C ALA A 111 4.79 -1.23 -2.21
N LYS A 112 4.46 -1.14 -0.94
CA LYS A 112 4.30 0.13 -0.21
C LYS A 112 5.38 0.23 0.86
N PRO A 113 6.64 0.58 0.54
CA PRO A 113 7.71 0.69 1.51
C PRO A 113 7.46 1.83 2.50
N ASP A 114 6.55 1.59 3.43
CA ASP A 114 6.24 2.51 4.51
C ASP A 114 7.30 2.45 5.63
N ARG A 115 7.08 3.19 6.71
CA ARG A 115 8.00 3.22 7.86
C ARG A 115 8.31 1.84 8.44
N HIS A 116 7.41 0.86 8.31
CA HIS A 116 7.64 -0.49 8.82
C HIS A 116 8.61 -1.26 7.94
N VAL A 117 8.39 -1.21 6.63
CA VAL A 117 9.28 -1.84 5.63
C VAL A 117 10.66 -1.19 5.65
N LEU A 118 10.74 0.16 5.63
CA LEU A 118 12.04 0.86 5.70
C LEU A 118 12.82 0.52 6.98
N ARG A 119 12.13 0.45 8.12
CA ARG A 119 12.77 0.06 9.37
C ARG A 119 13.23 -1.39 9.37
N PHE A 120 12.42 -2.31 8.81
CA PHE A 120 12.80 -3.71 8.65
C PHE A 120 14.09 -3.83 7.83
N LEU A 121 14.16 -3.18 6.69
CA LEU A 121 15.34 -3.18 5.84
C LEU A 121 16.55 -2.63 6.58
N LYS A 122 16.43 -1.47 7.25
CA LYS A 122 17.52 -0.88 8.04
C LYS A 122 18.01 -1.81 9.14
N GLU A 123 17.11 -2.46 9.87
CA GLU A 123 17.48 -3.38 10.97
C GLU A 123 18.23 -4.62 10.48
N HIS A 124 17.96 -5.09 9.24
CA HIS A 124 18.56 -6.33 8.73
C HIS A 124 19.76 -6.11 7.81
N THR A 125 19.86 -4.94 7.18
CA THR A 125 20.97 -4.62 6.25
C THR A 125 21.96 -3.60 6.81
N GLY A 126 21.58 -2.86 7.85
CA GLY A 126 22.35 -1.74 8.38
C GLY A 126 22.26 -0.45 7.53
N CYS A 127 21.56 -0.46 6.41
CA CYS A 127 21.48 0.65 5.46
C CYS A 127 20.15 1.38 5.53
N ASP A 128 20.17 2.69 5.25
CA ASP A 128 18.95 3.47 4.99
C ASP A 128 18.58 3.38 3.51
N TYR A 129 17.29 3.27 3.23
CA TYR A 129 16.75 3.14 1.88
C TYR A 129 15.76 4.25 1.58
N THR A 130 15.80 4.80 0.38
CA THR A 130 14.70 5.56 -0.20
C THR A 130 13.53 4.63 -0.53
N ILE A 131 12.33 5.17 -0.74
CA ILE A 131 11.15 4.39 -1.14
C ILE A 131 11.43 3.60 -2.43
N GLN A 132 12.12 4.21 -3.41
CA GLN A 132 12.45 3.54 -4.67
C GLN A 132 13.44 2.39 -4.45
N GLN A 133 14.52 2.63 -3.73
CA GLN A 133 15.51 1.59 -3.42
C GLN A 133 14.88 0.42 -2.64
N ALA A 134 14.00 0.70 -1.67
CA ALA A 134 13.28 -0.34 -0.94
C ALA A 134 12.38 -1.17 -1.85
N GLN A 135 11.68 -0.54 -2.81
CA GLN A 135 10.91 -1.24 -3.84
C GLN A 135 11.79 -2.19 -4.65
N ASP A 136 12.96 -1.73 -5.09
CA ASP A 136 13.87 -2.52 -5.90
C ASP A 136 14.47 -3.69 -5.10
N VAL A 137 14.80 -3.46 -3.82
CA VAL A 137 15.25 -4.54 -2.90
C VAL A 137 14.16 -5.61 -2.76
N LEU A 138 12.89 -5.22 -2.53
CA LEU A 138 11.81 -6.19 -2.42
C LEU A 138 11.61 -7.00 -3.70
N ARG A 139 11.67 -6.35 -4.89
CA ARG A 139 11.58 -7.05 -6.18
C ARG A 139 12.71 -8.06 -6.36
N ASN A 140 13.95 -7.63 -6.14
CA ASN A 140 15.11 -8.49 -6.26
C ASN A 140 15.05 -9.67 -5.27
N THR A 141 14.57 -9.44 -4.05
CA THR A 141 14.37 -10.49 -3.05
C THR A 141 13.34 -11.51 -3.51
N VAL A 142 12.21 -11.06 -4.06
CA VAL A 142 11.18 -11.98 -4.59
C VAL A 142 11.75 -12.81 -5.74
N GLU A 143 12.45 -12.18 -6.67
CA GLU A 143 13.06 -12.90 -7.81
C GLU A 143 14.09 -13.94 -7.33
N PHE A 144 14.93 -13.58 -6.36
CA PHE A 144 15.88 -14.52 -5.74
C PHE A 144 15.19 -15.71 -5.05
N LEU A 145 14.07 -15.47 -4.38
CA LEU A 145 13.34 -16.49 -3.63
C LEU A 145 12.35 -17.29 -4.48
N LYS A 146 12.13 -16.94 -5.74
CA LYS A 146 11.10 -17.51 -6.61
C LYS A 146 11.20 -19.01 -6.79
N GLY A 147 12.42 -19.54 -6.86
CA GLY A 147 12.66 -20.99 -6.96
C GLY A 147 12.17 -21.79 -5.75
N LYS A 148 12.25 -21.19 -4.56
CA LYS A 148 11.81 -21.81 -3.30
C LYS A 148 10.36 -21.48 -2.96
N TYR A 149 9.90 -20.29 -3.31
CA TYR A 149 8.56 -19.77 -3.00
C TYR A 149 7.89 -19.24 -4.28
N PRO A 150 7.40 -20.10 -5.17
CA PRO A 150 6.91 -19.71 -6.50
C PRO A 150 5.68 -18.77 -6.46
N HIS A 151 4.91 -18.78 -5.37
CA HIS A 151 3.75 -17.91 -5.18
C HIS A 151 4.05 -16.61 -4.44
N LEU A 152 5.33 -16.36 -4.08
CA LEU A 152 5.72 -15.12 -3.42
C LEU A 152 5.67 -13.98 -4.43
N THR A 153 4.87 -12.95 -4.12
CA THR A 153 4.82 -11.70 -4.89
C THR A 153 5.42 -10.55 -4.11
N VAL A 154 5.75 -9.46 -4.79
CA VAL A 154 6.28 -8.24 -4.12
C VAL A 154 5.27 -7.70 -3.12
N ARG A 155 4.00 -7.68 -3.48
CA ARG A 155 2.89 -7.29 -2.60
C ARG A 155 2.78 -8.19 -1.37
N LEU A 156 2.90 -9.50 -1.56
CA LEU A 156 2.85 -10.46 -0.44
C LEU A 156 4.05 -10.28 0.49
N LEU A 157 5.25 -10.10 -0.04
CA LEU A 157 6.45 -9.85 0.76
C LEU A 157 6.33 -8.54 1.57
N ASP A 158 5.86 -7.47 0.96
CA ASP A 158 5.56 -6.19 1.64
C ASP A 158 4.58 -6.39 2.80
N TYR A 159 3.50 -7.12 2.57
CA TYR A 159 2.51 -7.43 3.61
C TYR A 159 3.11 -8.25 4.75
N LEU A 160 3.89 -9.28 4.46
CA LEU A 160 4.53 -10.12 5.48
C LEU A 160 5.50 -9.33 6.35
N ILE A 161 6.28 -8.44 5.74
CA ILE A 161 7.19 -7.55 6.48
C ILE A 161 6.39 -6.58 7.34
N TRP A 162 5.34 -5.98 6.80
CA TRP A 162 4.47 -5.07 7.53
C TRP A 162 3.81 -5.77 8.74
N ASP A 163 3.25 -6.94 8.53
CA ASP A 163 2.58 -7.74 9.58
C ASP A 163 3.57 -8.09 10.69
N TYR A 164 4.74 -8.59 10.33
CA TYR A 164 5.83 -8.88 11.26
C TYR A 164 6.20 -7.64 12.10
N MET A 165 6.43 -6.50 11.46
CA MET A 165 6.85 -5.28 12.13
C MET A 165 5.74 -4.63 12.96
N ALA A 166 4.49 -4.71 12.53
CA ALA A 166 3.33 -4.18 13.24
C ALA A 166 3.02 -4.97 14.52
N HIS A 167 3.16 -6.29 14.49
CA HIS A 167 2.82 -7.19 15.60
C HIS A 167 4.01 -7.58 16.49
N ARG A 168 5.24 -7.26 16.08
CA ARG A 168 6.49 -7.59 16.77
C ARG A 168 6.50 -7.23 18.26
N ARG A 169 5.88 -6.11 18.66
CA ARG A 169 5.82 -5.67 20.06
C ARG A 169 4.74 -6.39 20.89
N LYS A 170 3.71 -6.91 20.25
CA LYS A 170 2.59 -7.58 20.91
C LYS A 170 2.81 -9.07 21.14
N ASN A 171 3.74 -9.67 20.41
CA ASN A 171 3.88 -11.11 20.38
C ASN A 171 5.14 -11.57 21.14
N LYS A 172 4.99 -11.90 22.46
CA LYS A 172 6.05 -12.52 23.27
C LYS A 172 6.58 -13.82 22.63
N MET A 173 5.71 -14.57 21.93
CA MET A 173 6.08 -15.82 21.22
C MET A 173 6.96 -15.52 20.00
N ALA A 174 6.75 -14.43 19.27
CA ALA A 174 7.63 -14.06 18.17
C ALA A 174 9.07 -13.77 18.64
N LYS A 175 9.24 -13.18 19.83
CA LYS A 175 10.56 -13.00 20.44
C LYS A 175 11.22 -14.34 20.77
N GLN A 176 10.46 -15.29 21.25
CA GLN A 176 10.94 -16.63 21.61
C GLN A 176 11.28 -17.46 20.36
N TYR A 177 10.45 -17.33 19.30
CA TYR A 177 10.71 -17.95 17.99
C TYR A 177 11.94 -17.37 17.31
N HIS A 178 12.15 -16.05 17.38
CA HIS A 178 13.37 -15.40 16.87
C HIS A 178 14.64 -15.86 17.58
N LYS A 179 14.56 -16.04 18.88
CA LYS A 179 15.71 -16.59 19.65
C LYS A 179 16.01 -18.03 19.20
N LEU A 180 14.97 -18.86 19.10
CA LEU A 180 15.09 -20.24 18.63
C LEU A 180 15.63 -20.36 17.20
N VAL A 181 15.16 -19.52 16.27
CA VAL A 181 15.66 -19.50 14.88
C VAL A 181 17.11 -19.01 14.82
N ARG A 182 17.44 -17.93 15.53
CA ARG A 182 18.82 -17.43 15.57
C ARG A 182 19.78 -18.44 16.17
N ASP A 183 19.39 -19.09 17.24
CA ASP A 183 20.23 -20.03 17.97
C ASP A 183 20.39 -21.37 17.21
N ARG A 184 19.49 -21.69 16.24
CA ARG A 184 19.54 -22.91 15.42
C ARG A 184 20.07 -22.71 14.00
N ILE A 185 20.22 -21.49 13.49
CA ILE A 185 20.83 -21.25 12.17
C ILE A 185 22.26 -21.85 12.07
N PRO A 186 23.14 -21.75 13.09
CA PRO A 186 24.44 -22.39 13.05
C PRO A 186 24.36 -23.91 12.89
N GLU A 187 23.44 -24.58 13.60
CA GLU A 187 23.29 -26.05 13.56
C GLU A 187 22.78 -26.57 12.19
N ILE A 188 22.00 -25.75 11.46
CA ILE A 188 21.48 -26.09 10.13
C ILE A 188 22.59 -25.97 9.07
N ILE A 189 23.51 -25.04 9.25
CA ILE A 189 24.65 -24.84 8.32
C ILE A 189 25.71 -25.92 8.50
N GLU A 190 25.89 -26.46 9.72
CA GLU A 190 26.84 -27.52 10.01
C GLU A 190 26.31 -28.93 9.66
N ALA A 191 25.00 -29.12 9.50
CA ALA A 191 24.40 -30.41 9.18
C ALA A 191 24.38 -30.76 7.69
N ASP A 192 24.65 -29.80 6.80
CA ASP A 192 24.70 -29.96 5.33
C ASP A 192 26.15 -29.88 4.77
N GLY A 193 27.18 -30.07 5.61
CA GLY A 193 28.59 -30.05 5.24
C GLY A 193 29.22 -31.48 5.13
#